data_c0ac28337855128dc8f8ccf42b0d431b
#
_entry.id   c0ac28337855128dc8f8ccf42b0d431b
#
_cell.length_a   1.000
_cell.length_b   1.000
_cell.length_c   1.000
_cell.angle_alpha   90.00
_cell.angle_beta   90.00
_cell.angle_gamma   90.00
#
_symmetry.space_group_name_H-M   'P 1'
#
loop_
_entity.id
_entity.type
_entity.pdbx_description
1 polymer ?
#
loop_
_entity_poly.entity_id
_entity_poly.type
_entity_poly.pdbx_seq_one_letter_code
_entity_poly.pdbx_strand_id
1 'polypeptide(L)'
;MTKAVFLDRDGVINKNAPEGDYITRWEDFHILPGVAEGLALLNRASFSVIVVTNQRCIAKGLMSAAELEQMHERMTELLGKAGAIVDGTFYCPHEIEPACNCRKPAPGMLLNAARSHGIELSASWMIGDSEIDVEAGRRAGCKTVRLLPSDEALDKAGRLPGTPRQADIVAATLLDAIRQIFHQEGVVVDSFSAARADR
;
A
#
# COMPACT_ATOMS: atom_id res chain seq x y z
N MET A 1 -18.82 2.55 10.46
CA MET A 1 -17.38 2.80 10.29
C MET A 1 -16.93 2.10 9.03
N THR A 2 -16.03 2.70 8.28
CA THR A 2 -15.58 2.22 6.97
C THR A 2 -14.38 1.30 7.13
N LYS A 3 -14.33 0.18 6.40
CA LYS A 3 -13.13 -0.65 6.31
C LYS A 3 -12.17 -0.05 5.28
N ALA A 4 -10.87 -0.15 5.50
CA ALA A 4 -9.87 0.33 4.56
C ALA A 4 -8.77 -0.70 4.30
N VAL A 5 -8.12 -0.53 3.15
CA VAL A 5 -6.82 -1.12 2.88
C VAL A 5 -5.82 0.02 2.74
N PHE A 6 -4.88 0.08 3.66
CA PHE A 6 -3.73 0.97 3.64
C PHE A 6 -2.64 0.33 2.80
N LEU A 7 -2.05 1.07 1.91
CA LEU A 7 -1.02 0.59 0.97
C LEU A 7 0.24 1.42 1.10
N ASP A 8 1.40 0.80 1.18
CA ASP A 8 2.61 1.53 0.83
C ASP A 8 2.58 1.88 -0.66
N ARG A 9 3.40 2.84 -1.07
CA ARG A 9 3.48 3.30 -2.45
C ARG A 9 4.58 2.53 -3.21
N ASP A 10 5.82 2.74 -2.80
CA ASP A 10 6.99 2.16 -3.45
C ASP A 10 7.08 0.66 -3.10
N GLY A 11 7.22 -0.21 -4.10
CA GLY A 11 7.19 -1.66 -3.95
C GLY A 11 5.79 -2.30 -3.88
N VAL A 12 4.73 -1.50 -3.74
CA VAL A 12 3.33 -1.98 -3.67
C VAL A 12 2.49 -1.44 -4.83
N ILE A 13 2.47 -0.14 -5.03
CA ILE A 13 1.74 0.52 -6.14
C ILE A 13 2.65 0.71 -7.33
N ASN A 14 3.86 1.22 -7.11
CA ASN A 14 4.86 1.41 -8.15
C ASN A 14 6.14 0.64 -7.83
N LYS A 15 6.94 0.42 -8.86
CA LYS A 15 8.25 -0.22 -8.74
C LYS A 15 9.14 0.59 -7.79
N ASN A 16 9.87 -0.11 -6.92
CA ASN A 16 10.89 0.50 -6.06
C ASN A 16 11.99 1.20 -6.90
N ALA A 17 12.54 2.27 -6.38
CA ALA A 17 13.80 2.80 -6.87
C ALA A 17 14.94 1.78 -6.63
N PRO A 18 16.07 1.88 -7.34
CA PRO A 18 17.28 1.18 -6.98
C PRO A 18 17.67 1.43 -5.51
N GLU A 19 18.38 0.49 -4.91
CA GLU A 19 18.80 0.61 -3.51
C GLU A 19 19.58 1.92 -3.26
N GLY A 20 19.15 2.68 -2.26
CA GLY A 20 19.73 3.98 -1.90
C GLY A 20 19.15 5.17 -2.66
N ASP A 21 18.35 4.95 -3.70
CA ASP A 21 17.72 5.98 -4.51
C ASP A 21 16.25 6.26 -4.12
N TYR A 22 15.62 7.21 -4.80
CA TYR A 22 14.23 7.62 -4.60
C TYR A 22 13.54 7.85 -5.94
N ILE A 23 12.24 7.58 -6.01
CA ILE A 23 11.41 7.99 -7.14
C ILE A 23 11.07 9.48 -6.95
N THR A 24 11.78 10.35 -7.65
CA THR A 24 11.64 11.83 -7.59
C THR A 24 11.12 12.43 -8.89
N ARG A 25 11.01 11.66 -9.96
CA ARG A 25 10.49 12.10 -11.26
C ARG A 25 9.39 11.18 -11.73
N TRP A 26 8.43 11.76 -12.46
CA TRP A 26 7.31 10.99 -13.00
C TRP A 26 7.74 9.90 -14.00
N GLU A 27 8.79 10.17 -14.77
CA GLU A 27 9.33 9.23 -15.76
C GLU A 27 9.83 7.93 -15.13
N ASP A 28 10.22 7.97 -13.85
CA ASP A 28 10.69 6.83 -13.08
C ASP A 28 9.55 6.12 -12.32
N PHE A 29 8.33 6.71 -12.32
CA PHE A 29 7.17 6.18 -11.64
C PHE A 29 6.43 5.15 -12.49
N HIS A 30 6.64 3.87 -12.23
CA HIS A 30 6.04 2.77 -12.99
C HIS A 30 5.08 1.97 -12.13
N ILE A 31 3.78 2.05 -12.41
CA ILE A 31 2.75 1.25 -11.71
C ILE A 31 3.00 -0.24 -11.96
N LEU A 32 2.94 -1.03 -10.88
CA LEU A 32 3.13 -2.47 -10.95
C LEU A 32 1.93 -3.17 -11.61
N PRO A 33 2.16 -4.31 -12.29
CA PRO A 33 1.07 -5.08 -12.89
C PRO A 33 0.00 -5.48 -11.87
N GLY A 34 -1.27 -5.43 -12.28
CA GLY A 34 -2.41 -5.84 -11.46
C GLY A 34 -2.84 -4.83 -10.38
N VAL A 35 -2.10 -3.72 -10.17
CA VAL A 35 -2.44 -2.73 -9.14
C VAL A 35 -3.81 -2.11 -9.40
N ALA A 36 -4.04 -1.55 -10.58
CA ALA A 36 -5.31 -0.91 -10.88
C ALA A 36 -6.50 -1.88 -10.77
N GLU A 37 -6.34 -3.12 -11.26
CA GLU A 37 -7.33 -4.19 -11.10
C GLU A 37 -7.61 -4.47 -9.61
N GLY A 38 -6.56 -4.65 -8.82
CA GLY A 38 -6.68 -4.91 -7.39
C GLY A 38 -7.40 -3.80 -6.64
N LEU A 39 -7.03 -2.53 -6.88
CA LEU A 39 -7.69 -1.39 -6.26
C LEU A 39 -9.16 -1.29 -6.66
N ALA A 40 -9.49 -1.51 -7.94
CA ALA A 40 -10.87 -1.54 -8.40
C ALA A 40 -11.68 -2.68 -7.74
N LEU A 41 -11.07 -3.83 -7.45
CA LEU A 41 -11.69 -4.91 -6.66
C LEU A 41 -11.99 -4.47 -5.23
N LEU A 42 -11.04 -3.81 -4.56
CA LEU A 42 -11.23 -3.26 -3.21
C LEU A 42 -12.38 -2.26 -3.16
N ASN A 43 -12.41 -1.31 -4.12
CA ASN A 43 -13.49 -0.31 -4.19
C ASN A 43 -14.86 -0.97 -4.39
N ARG A 44 -14.98 -1.97 -5.28
CA ARG A 44 -16.22 -2.74 -5.45
C ARG A 44 -16.67 -3.48 -4.20
N ALA A 45 -15.72 -3.93 -3.39
CA ALA A 45 -15.98 -4.56 -2.10
C ALA A 45 -16.18 -3.54 -0.96
N SER A 46 -16.31 -2.25 -1.29
CA SER A 46 -16.54 -1.14 -0.34
C SER A 46 -15.42 -0.95 0.69
N PHE A 47 -14.19 -1.30 0.33
CA PHE A 47 -13.02 -0.85 1.07
C PHE A 47 -12.56 0.51 0.59
N SER A 48 -12.28 1.42 1.52
CA SER A 48 -11.50 2.62 1.19
C SER A 48 -10.05 2.25 0.92
N VAL A 49 -9.46 2.88 -0.08
CA VAL A 49 -8.05 2.67 -0.46
C VAL A 49 -7.24 3.89 -0.04
N ILE A 50 -6.32 3.70 0.89
CA ILE A 50 -5.49 4.76 1.47
C ILE A 50 -4.01 4.46 1.22
N VAL A 51 -3.30 5.40 0.62
CA VAL A 51 -1.84 5.31 0.44
C VAL A 51 -1.13 5.93 1.64
N VAL A 52 -0.14 5.21 2.20
CA VAL A 52 0.66 5.66 3.36
C VAL A 52 2.15 5.40 3.08
N THR A 53 2.93 6.44 2.80
CA THR A 53 4.30 6.28 2.28
C THR A 53 5.34 7.14 2.99
N ASN A 54 6.55 6.59 3.17
CA ASN A 54 7.70 7.32 3.71
C ASN A 54 8.47 8.00 2.57
N GLN A 55 8.47 9.33 2.51
CA GLN A 55 9.07 10.11 1.44
C GLN A 55 10.22 11.00 1.95
N ARG A 56 11.30 10.35 2.38
CA ARG A 56 12.51 11.00 2.91
C ARG A 56 13.23 11.90 1.89
N CYS A 57 12.99 11.69 0.61
CA CYS A 57 13.54 12.50 -0.46
C CYS A 57 13.25 14.00 -0.27
N ILE A 58 12.14 14.36 0.39
CA ILE A 58 11.78 15.75 0.71
C ILE A 58 12.76 16.32 1.74
N ALA A 59 12.99 15.63 2.86
CA ALA A 59 13.96 16.10 3.86
C ALA A 59 15.38 16.23 3.31
N LYS A 60 15.74 15.39 2.33
CA LYS A 60 17.03 15.45 1.63
C LYS A 60 17.09 16.55 0.57
N GLY A 61 16.02 17.27 0.31
CA GLY A 61 15.97 18.32 -0.72
C GLY A 61 16.04 17.79 -2.17
N LEU A 62 15.76 16.49 -2.37
CA LEU A 62 15.78 15.86 -3.69
C LEU A 62 14.45 16.05 -4.44
N MET A 63 13.39 16.41 -3.73
CA MET A 63 12.05 16.66 -4.22
C MET A 63 11.34 17.59 -3.24
N SER A 64 10.55 18.52 -3.72
CA SER A 64 9.68 19.34 -2.89
C SER A 64 8.37 18.61 -2.55
N ALA A 65 7.68 19.08 -1.51
CA ALA A 65 6.35 18.57 -1.17
C ALA A 65 5.35 18.77 -2.33
N ALA A 66 5.40 19.93 -3.01
CA ALA A 66 4.52 20.22 -4.14
C ALA A 66 4.74 19.27 -5.34
N GLU A 67 5.99 18.92 -5.63
CA GLU A 67 6.31 17.93 -6.68
C GLU A 67 5.81 16.53 -6.31
N LEU A 68 5.93 16.15 -5.04
CA LEU A 68 5.38 14.87 -4.57
C LEU A 68 3.85 14.87 -4.68
N GLU A 69 3.16 15.93 -4.29
CA GLU A 69 1.72 16.06 -4.40
C GLU A 69 1.27 15.95 -5.87
N GLN A 70 1.94 16.62 -6.79
CA GLN A 70 1.68 16.48 -8.24
C GLN A 70 1.91 15.04 -8.73
N MET A 71 2.93 14.35 -8.22
CA MET A 71 3.15 12.93 -8.56
C MET A 71 1.99 12.07 -8.06
N HIS A 72 1.49 12.30 -6.85
CA HIS A 72 0.35 11.58 -6.30
C HIS A 72 -0.96 11.88 -7.03
N GLU A 73 -1.18 13.12 -7.46
CA GLU A 73 -2.32 13.49 -8.32
C GLU A 73 -2.29 12.72 -9.64
N ARG A 74 -1.15 12.71 -10.34
CA ARG A 74 -0.98 11.95 -11.58
C ARG A 74 -1.18 10.45 -11.39
N MET A 75 -0.68 9.89 -10.28
CA MET A 75 -0.90 8.49 -9.91
C MET A 75 -2.40 8.21 -9.76
N THR A 76 -3.11 9.04 -9.01
CA THR A 76 -4.55 8.90 -8.77
C THR A 76 -5.37 9.03 -10.06
N GLU A 77 -5.02 9.98 -10.93
CA GLU A 77 -5.64 10.14 -12.25
C GLU A 77 -5.42 8.91 -13.14
N LEU A 78 -4.19 8.39 -13.17
CA LEU A 78 -3.86 7.22 -13.99
C LEU A 78 -4.60 5.98 -13.52
N LEU A 79 -4.68 5.75 -12.20
CA LEU A 79 -5.45 4.67 -11.60
C LEU A 79 -6.96 4.86 -11.84
N GLY A 80 -7.45 6.10 -11.74
CA GLY A 80 -8.85 6.46 -12.01
C GLY A 80 -9.29 6.15 -13.43
N LYS A 81 -8.43 6.36 -14.43
CA LYS A 81 -8.70 5.98 -15.83
C LYS A 81 -8.87 4.46 -16.01
N ALA A 82 -8.28 3.68 -15.11
CA ALA A 82 -8.43 2.22 -15.07
C ALA A 82 -9.57 1.77 -14.12
N GLY A 83 -10.38 2.69 -13.60
CA GLY A 83 -11.54 2.40 -12.75
C GLY A 83 -11.20 2.15 -11.27
N ALA A 84 -9.99 2.52 -10.83
CA ALA A 84 -9.56 2.39 -9.44
C ALA A 84 -9.61 3.77 -8.74
N ILE A 85 -10.14 3.81 -7.52
CA ILE A 85 -10.24 5.02 -6.71
C ILE A 85 -9.25 4.92 -5.55
N VAL A 86 -8.45 5.97 -5.34
CA VAL A 86 -7.63 6.19 -4.14
C VAL A 86 -8.34 7.26 -3.31
N ASP A 87 -8.79 6.90 -2.11
CA ASP A 87 -9.59 7.78 -1.26
C ASP A 87 -8.74 8.79 -0.47
N GLY A 88 -7.46 8.51 -0.31
CA GLY A 88 -6.53 9.42 0.36
C GLY A 88 -5.07 9.00 0.24
N THR A 89 -4.19 10.00 0.30
CA THR A 89 -2.73 9.79 0.30
C THR A 89 -2.10 10.54 1.46
N PHE A 90 -1.34 9.81 2.27
CA PHE A 90 -0.63 10.34 3.43
C PHE A 90 0.86 10.01 3.29
N TYR A 91 1.72 10.98 3.54
CA TYR A 91 3.16 10.77 3.44
C TYR A 91 3.91 11.34 4.64
N CYS A 92 5.07 10.76 4.93
CA CYS A 92 6.02 11.29 5.90
C CYS A 92 7.21 11.90 5.15
N PRO A 93 7.42 13.23 5.24
CA PRO A 93 8.53 13.91 4.56
C PRO A 93 9.82 13.94 5.38
N HIS A 94 9.82 13.43 6.62
CA HIS A 94 10.89 13.65 7.58
C HIS A 94 12.10 12.74 7.40
N GLU A 95 13.25 13.20 7.91
CA GLU A 95 14.42 12.35 8.16
C GLU A 95 14.11 11.26 9.20
N ILE A 96 15.07 10.31 9.35
CA ILE A 96 14.97 9.26 10.36
C ILE A 96 15.15 9.86 11.76
N GLU A 97 16.08 10.78 11.87
CA GLU A 97 16.38 11.50 13.10
C GLU A 97 16.23 13.04 12.90
N PRO A 98 15.56 13.74 13.82
CA PRO A 98 14.85 13.20 14.99
C PRO A 98 13.62 12.40 14.62
N ALA A 99 13.28 11.38 15.41
CA ALA A 99 12.13 10.53 15.19
C ALA A 99 10.81 11.33 15.19
N CYS A 100 9.91 11.01 14.26
CA CYS A 100 8.59 11.60 14.19
C CYS A 100 7.49 10.53 14.36
N ASN A 101 6.26 10.98 14.66
CA ASN A 101 5.12 10.07 14.86
C ASN A 101 4.50 9.56 13.55
N CYS A 102 4.85 10.15 12.38
CA CYS A 102 4.25 9.77 11.09
C CYS A 102 5.07 8.75 10.31
N ARG A 103 6.42 8.72 10.48
CA ARG A 103 7.28 7.81 9.71
C ARG A 103 7.07 6.37 10.15
N LYS A 104 6.67 5.48 9.22
CA LYS A 104 6.63 4.04 9.46
C LYS A 104 8.01 3.56 9.96
N PRO A 105 8.11 2.75 11.03
CA PRO A 105 7.03 1.96 11.64
C PRO A 105 6.16 2.69 12.68
N ALA A 106 6.23 4.01 12.84
CA ALA A 106 5.24 4.73 13.63
C ALA A 106 3.87 4.74 12.92
N PRO A 107 2.75 4.58 13.66
CA PRO A 107 1.43 4.40 13.06
C PRO A 107 0.73 5.72 12.68
N GLY A 108 1.38 6.87 12.82
CA GLY A 108 0.74 8.17 12.77
C GLY A 108 0.01 8.49 11.47
N MET A 109 0.52 8.05 10.31
CA MET A 109 -0.19 8.22 9.03
C MET A 109 -1.51 7.43 9.00
N LEU A 110 -1.50 6.17 9.46
CA LEU A 110 -2.69 5.32 9.52
C LEU A 110 -3.73 5.91 10.50
N LEU A 111 -3.28 6.35 11.68
CA LEU A 111 -4.15 6.97 12.68
C LEU A 111 -4.76 8.29 12.18
N ASN A 112 -4.01 9.10 11.45
CA ASN A 112 -4.49 10.33 10.85
C ASN A 112 -5.55 10.04 9.78
N ALA A 113 -5.26 9.11 8.87
CA ALA A 113 -6.20 8.68 7.84
C ALA A 113 -7.48 8.12 8.45
N ALA A 114 -7.38 7.30 9.49
CA ALA A 114 -8.53 6.73 10.17
C ALA A 114 -9.46 7.82 10.75
N ARG A 115 -8.88 8.85 11.37
CA ARG A 115 -9.66 10.01 11.88
C ARG A 115 -10.32 10.81 10.77
N SER A 116 -9.61 11.07 9.67
CA SER A 116 -10.10 11.90 8.56
C SER A 116 -11.20 11.23 7.75
N HIS A 117 -11.15 9.89 7.64
CA HIS A 117 -12.06 9.10 6.80
C HIS A 117 -13.05 8.22 7.59
N GLY A 118 -13.07 8.29 8.93
CA GLY A 118 -13.96 7.48 9.76
C GLY A 118 -13.68 5.97 9.65
N ILE A 119 -12.40 5.57 9.54
CA ILE A 119 -11.98 4.19 9.30
C ILE A 119 -11.89 3.42 10.61
N GLU A 120 -12.42 2.20 10.61
CA GLU A 120 -12.25 1.21 11.69
C GLU A 120 -10.96 0.41 11.45
N LEU A 121 -9.92 0.73 12.21
CA LEU A 121 -8.59 0.13 12.04
C LEU A 121 -8.55 -1.38 12.28
N SER A 122 -9.31 -1.86 13.26
CA SER A 122 -9.38 -3.29 13.60
C SER A 122 -10.05 -4.14 12.52
N ALA A 123 -10.83 -3.52 11.64
CA ALA A 123 -11.46 -4.14 10.47
C ALA A 123 -10.70 -3.85 9.16
N SER A 124 -9.51 -3.24 9.26
CA SER A 124 -8.73 -2.75 8.13
C SER A 124 -7.40 -3.50 7.98
N TRP A 125 -6.76 -3.32 6.83
CA TRP A 125 -5.53 -3.99 6.46
C TRP A 125 -4.43 -2.99 6.11
N MET A 126 -3.19 -3.30 6.47
CA MET A 126 -1.99 -2.63 5.96
C MET A 126 -1.21 -3.57 5.06
N ILE A 127 -0.97 -3.18 3.82
CA ILE A 127 -0.17 -3.92 2.83
C ILE A 127 1.11 -3.14 2.55
N GLY A 128 2.25 -3.79 2.70
CA GLY A 128 3.57 -3.24 2.40
C GLY A 128 4.55 -4.32 1.97
N ASP A 129 5.70 -3.90 1.43
CA ASP A 129 6.78 -4.79 0.99
C ASP A 129 7.88 -4.96 2.05
N SER A 130 7.76 -4.24 3.18
CA SER A 130 8.79 -4.18 4.21
C SER A 130 8.27 -4.48 5.62
N GLU A 131 9.17 -4.82 6.54
CA GLU A 131 8.82 -5.05 7.95
C GLU A 131 8.31 -3.80 8.65
N ILE A 132 8.77 -2.61 8.23
CA ILE A 132 8.30 -1.35 8.80
C ILE A 132 6.83 -1.08 8.50
N ASP A 133 6.29 -1.59 7.39
CA ASP A 133 4.89 -1.49 7.03
C ASP A 133 4.04 -2.41 7.91
N VAL A 134 4.46 -3.66 8.05
CA VAL A 134 3.82 -4.64 8.92
C VAL A 134 3.76 -4.13 10.37
N GLU A 135 4.87 -3.60 10.86
CA GLU A 135 4.91 -3.05 12.21
C GLU A 135 4.04 -1.79 12.36
N ALA A 136 4.00 -0.91 11.37
CA ALA A 136 3.12 0.27 11.38
C ALA A 136 1.64 -0.15 11.42
N GLY A 137 1.25 -1.14 10.60
CA GLY A 137 -0.10 -1.70 10.59
C GLY A 137 -0.50 -2.28 11.94
N ARG A 138 0.38 -3.08 12.53
CA ARG A 138 0.14 -3.67 13.86
C ARG A 138 0.00 -2.64 14.96
N ARG A 139 0.87 -1.63 14.99
CA ARG A 139 0.80 -0.53 15.96
C ARG A 139 -0.46 0.31 15.79
N ALA A 140 -1.00 0.38 14.58
CA ALA A 140 -2.27 1.03 14.31
C ALA A 140 -3.49 0.16 14.71
N GLY A 141 -3.30 -1.15 14.91
CA GLY A 141 -4.38 -2.10 15.18
C GLY A 141 -5.00 -2.74 13.94
N CYS A 142 -4.33 -2.63 12.78
CA CYS A 142 -4.74 -3.28 11.54
C CYS A 142 -4.23 -4.72 11.45
N LYS A 143 -4.92 -5.53 10.65
CA LYS A 143 -4.35 -6.74 10.07
C LYS A 143 -3.29 -6.36 9.03
N THR A 144 -2.35 -7.25 8.73
CA THR A 144 -1.17 -6.92 7.94
C THR A 144 -0.92 -7.92 6.83
N VAL A 145 -0.47 -7.40 5.68
CA VAL A 145 0.01 -8.20 4.56
C VAL A 145 1.42 -7.75 4.19
N ARG A 146 2.33 -8.71 4.02
CA ARG A 146 3.64 -8.46 3.44
C ARG A 146 3.70 -8.96 2.01
N LEU A 147 4.07 -8.09 1.10
CA LEU A 147 4.40 -8.49 -0.28
C LEU A 147 5.88 -8.89 -0.32
N LEU A 148 6.13 -10.06 -0.90
CA LEU A 148 7.48 -10.56 -1.14
C LEU A 148 7.66 -10.84 -2.63
N PRO A 149 8.75 -10.38 -3.24
CA PRO A 149 9.13 -10.82 -4.57
C PRO A 149 9.20 -12.35 -4.64
N SER A 150 8.85 -12.92 -5.79
CA SER A 150 8.77 -14.37 -6.00
C SER A 150 10.09 -15.15 -5.84
N ASP A 151 11.21 -14.45 -5.74
CA ASP A 151 12.56 -14.97 -5.56
C ASP A 151 13.05 -14.99 -4.11
N GLU A 152 12.34 -14.36 -3.17
CA GLU A 152 12.61 -14.54 -1.74
C GLU A 152 12.04 -15.89 -1.26
N ALA A 153 12.95 -16.81 -0.93
CA ALA A 153 12.58 -18.14 -0.48
C ALA A 153 11.92 -18.11 0.91
N LEU A 154 10.62 -18.35 0.94
CA LEU A 154 9.91 -18.68 2.16
C LEU A 154 10.36 -20.06 2.66
N ASP A 155 10.43 -20.26 3.99
CA ASP A 155 10.61 -21.58 4.55
C ASP A 155 9.40 -22.49 4.22
N LYS A 156 9.52 -23.80 4.51
CA LYS A 156 8.45 -24.79 4.26
C LYS A 156 7.12 -24.48 4.99
N ALA A 157 7.12 -23.53 5.91
CA ALA A 157 5.94 -23.04 6.62
C ALA A 157 5.46 -21.66 6.10
N GLY A 158 5.99 -21.20 4.96
CA GLY A 158 5.65 -19.89 4.38
C GLY A 158 6.23 -18.71 5.17
N ARG A 159 7.34 -18.89 5.88
CA ARG A 159 7.95 -17.89 6.75
C ARG A 159 9.28 -17.42 6.20
N LEU A 160 9.57 -16.12 6.39
CA LEU A 160 10.92 -15.60 6.17
C LEU A 160 11.84 -16.04 7.32
N PRO A 161 13.00 -16.63 7.02
CA PRO A 161 13.98 -16.99 8.05
C PRO A 161 14.41 -15.76 8.85
N GLY A 162 14.34 -15.87 10.19
CA GLY A 162 14.89 -14.85 11.11
C GLY A 162 13.98 -13.67 11.45
N THR A 163 12.72 -13.64 11.01
CA THR A 163 11.79 -12.55 11.32
C THR A 163 10.99 -12.82 12.60
N PRO A 164 11.06 -11.95 13.63
CA PRO A 164 10.40 -12.20 14.92
C PRO A 164 8.87 -12.04 14.91
N ARG A 165 8.32 -11.36 13.93
CA ARG A 165 6.88 -11.11 13.81
C ARG A 165 6.43 -11.16 12.35
N GLN A 166 5.63 -12.15 12.02
CA GLN A 166 5.08 -12.33 10.69
C GLN A 166 3.87 -11.41 10.45
N ALA A 167 3.66 -11.02 9.18
CA ALA A 167 2.39 -10.50 8.73
C ALA A 167 1.29 -11.59 8.83
N ASP A 168 0.04 -11.18 8.91
CA ASP A 168 -1.11 -12.11 8.94
C ASP A 168 -1.28 -12.83 7.60
N ILE A 169 -0.86 -12.17 6.50
CA ILE A 169 -0.82 -12.73 5.14
C ILE A 169 0.56 -12.41 4.53
N VAL A 170 1.06 -13.35 3.73
CA VAL A 170 2.21 -13.14 2.82
C VAL A 170 1.75 -13.44 1.40
N ALA A 171 2.06 -12.55 0.46
CA ALA A 171 1.65 -12.68 -0.94
C ALA A 171 2.76 -12.22 -1.89
N ALA A 172 2.77 -12.73 -3.12
CA ALA A 172 3.76 -12.35 -4.12
C ALA A 172 3.39 -11.03 -4.82
N THR A 173 2.09 -10.74 -4.96
CA THR A 173 1.57 -9.56 -5.66
C THR A 173 0.44 -8.91 -4.87
N LEU A 174 0.17 -7.63 -5.17
CA LEU A 174 -0.98 -6.94 -4.57
C LEU A 174 -2.29 -7.65 -4.89
N LEU A 175 -2.46 -8.14 -6.11
CA LEU A 175 -3.68 -8.83 -6.51
C LEU A 175 -3.89 -10.13 -5.74
N ASP A 176 -2.82 -10.89 -5.50
CA ASP A 176 -2.88 -12.10 -4.67
C ASP A 176 -3.19 -11.78 -3.21
N ALA A 177 -2.59 -10.71 -2.67
CA ALA A 177 -2.89 -10.21 -1.34
C ALA A 177 -4.40 -9.90 -1.17
N ILE A 178 -4.97 -9.17 -2.14
CA ILE A 178 -6.39 -8.79 -2.12
C ILE A 178 -7.30 -10.01 -2.19
N ARG A 179 -6.98 -11.01 -3.02
CA ARG A 179 -7.73 -12.28 -3.08
C ARG A 179 -7.72 -13.01 -1.74
N GLN A 180 -6.56 -13.05 -1.07
CA GLN A 180 -6.45 -13.67 0.26
C GLN A 180 -7.23 -12.89 1.32
N ILE A 181 -7.18 -11.54 1.29
CA ILE A 181 -8.01 -10.68 2.16
C ILE A 181 -9.49 -11.01 1.96
N PHE A 182 -9.97 -11.05 0.73
CA PHE A 182 -11.37 -11.36 0.43
C PHE A 182 -11.78 -12.74 0.94
N HIS A 183 -10.92 -13.73 0.78
CA HIS A 183 -11.16 -15.06 1.34
C HIS A 183 -11.31 -15.02 2.87
N GLN A 184 -10.43 -14.31 3.57
CA GLN A 184 -10.51 -14.17 5.04
C GLN A 184 -11.72 -13.35 5.52
N GLU A 185 -12.13 -12.34 4.74
CA GLU A 185 -13.27 -11.47 5.05
C GLU A 185 -14.62 -12.07 4.59
N GLY A 186 -14.62 -13.23 3.95
CA GLY A 186 -15.84 -13.85 3.40
C GLY A 186 -16.45 -13.02 2.26
N VAL A 187 -15.66 -12.21 1.57
CA VAL A 187 -16.10 -11.43 0.42
C VAL A 187 -16.15 -12.34 -0.80
N VAL A 188 -17.35 -12.60 -1.32
CA VAL A 188 -17.54 -13.33 -2.57
C VAL A 188 -17.28 -12.36 -3.71
N VAL A 189 -16.17 -12.55 -4.41
CA VAL A 189 -15.93 -11.88 -5.69
C VAL A 189 -16.58 -12.75 -6.75
N ASP A 190 -17.80 -12.41 -7.16
CA ASP A 190 -18.36 -13.01 -8.36
C ASP A 190 -17.32 -12.85 -9.47
N SER A 191 -17.03 -13.92 -10.19
CA SER A 191 -16.08 -13.96 -11.29
C SER A 191 -16.50 -12.91 -12.32
N PHE A 192 -15.95 -11.69 -12.22
CA PHE A 192 -16.14 -10.68 -13.25
C PHE A 192 -15.46 -11.20 -14.51
N SER A 193 -16.28 -11.81 -15.35
CA SER A 193 -16.02 -12.02 -16.75
C SER A 193 -15.39 -10.73 -17.30
N ALA A 194 -14.20 -10.85 -17.86
CA ALA A 194 -13.62 -9.83 -18.69
C ALA A 194 -14.69 -9.39 -19.69
N ALA A 195 -15.22 -8.19 -19.52
CA ALA A 195 -16.08 -7.61 -20.52
C ALA A 195 -15.24 -7.55 -21.80
N ARG A 196 -15.62 -8.39 -22.75
CA ARG A 196 -15.01 -8.45 -24.07
C ARG A 196 -14.95 -7.04 -24.65
N ALA A 197 -13.75 -6.61 -24.95
CA ALA A 197 -13.50 -5.59 -25.94
C ALA A 197 -13.90 -6.18 -27.29
N ASP A 198 -15.15 -5.96 -27.68
CA ASP A 198 -15.65 -6.12 -29.03
C ASP A 198 -16.58 -4.93 -29.31
N ARG A 199 -16.03 -3.92 -29.90
CA ARG A 199 -16.52 -3.14 -31.09
C ARG A 199 -15.61 -1.93 -31.33
#